data_075c9acc4e3dc1a889b4edb6a14c0e1e
#
_entry.id   075c9acc4e3dc1a889b4edb6a14c0e1e
#
_cell.length_a   1.000
_cell.length_b   1.000
_cell.length_c   1.000
_cell.angle_alpha   90.00
_cell.angle_beta   90.00
_cell.angle_gamma   90.00
#
_symmetry.space_group_name_H-M   'P 1'
#
loop_
_entity.id
_entity.type
_entity.pdbx_description
1 polymer ?
#
loop_
_entity_poly.entity_id
_entity_poly.type
_entity_poly.pdbx_seq_one_letter_code
_entity_poly.pdbx_strand_id
1 'polypeptide(L)'
;MNPLINQHLQAYRARVDEIVKDLHELAIRIDSEELAKTVSELRNRIHEPFMFVIVGEVKAGKSSFINALLDTGKEITKVAPQPMTDTIQQILYGETEERIKINPYLRKILLPIDILKEIAIVDTPGTNTIVEHHQEITESFIPASDLIVFVFEAKNPYRQSAWQLFDYIHSDWRKKIIFVLQQKDLMEADDLQVNHKGVYDYAVEKGIEEPTVFSVSAKQEQAGQKAESGFADVRQYINEHITGGKAPILKLYNNIDTASNVNDRIGEGVQTRREQYKADKAFRADVKE
;
A
#
# COMPACT_ATOMS: atom_id res chain seq x y z
N MET A 1 23.91 -1.26 -2.60
CA MET A 1 22.84 -2.17 -2.97
C MET A 1 21.76 -2.04 -1.90
N ASN A 2 20.56 -1.61 -2.25
CA ASN A 2 19.52 -1.39 -1.26
C ASN A 2 19.05 -2.79 -0.77
N PRO A 3 19.15 -3.12 0.54
CA PRO A 3 18.84 -4.45 1.06
C PRO A 3 17.36 -4.84 0.95
N LEU A 4 16.54 -3.95 0.39
CA LEU A 4 15.09 -4.11 0.26
C LEU A 4 14.64 -4.80 -1.04
N ILE A 5 15.56 -5.18 -1.94
CA ILE A 5 15.17 -5.73 -3.26
C ILE A 5 15.71 -7.15 -3.40
N ASN A 6 14.78 -8.11 -3.49
CA ASN A 6 15.11 -9.49 -3.77
C ASN A 6 15.16 -9.73 -5.30
N GLN A 7 16.36 -9.96 -5.86
CA GLN A 7 16.56 -10.17 -7.30
C GLN A 7 15.77 -11.39 -7.85
N HIS A 8 15.58 -12.43 -7.03
CA HIS A 8 14.77 -13.58 -7.43
C HIS A 8 13.30 -13.21 -7.62
N LEU A 9 12.77 -12.33 -6.77
CA LEU A 9 11.39 -11.87 -6.88
C LEU A 9 11.16 -11.08 -8.18
N GLN A 10 12.13 -10.26 -8.60
CA GLN A 10 12.04 -9.53 -9.87
C GLN A 10 11.99 -10.48 -11.08
N ALA A 11 12.78 -11.55 -11.07
CA ALA A 11 12.75 -12.56 -12.12
C ALA A 11 11.38 -13.29 -12.18
N TYR A 12 10.79 -13.60 -11.03
CA TYR A 12 9.46 -14.19 -10.98
C TYR A 12 8.37 -13.22 -11.46
N ARG A 13 8.43 -11.95 -11.06
CA ARG A 13 7.50 -10.91 -11.55
C ARG A 13 7.55 -10.77 -13.06
N ALA A 14 8.74 -10.72 -13.66
CA ALA A 14 8.91 -10.64 -15.11
C ALA A 14 8.27 -11.85 -15.84
N ARG A 15 8.44 -13.05 -15.27
CA ARG A 15 7.85 -14.27 -15.86
C ARG A 15 6.33 -14.29 -15.74
N VAL A 16 5.77 -13.82 -14.63
CA VAL A 16 4.30 -13.70 -14.47
C VAL A 16 3.75 -12.62 -15.40
N ASP A 17 4.45 -11.50 -15.60
CA ASP A 17 4.04 -10.48 -16.57
C ASP A 17 3.96 -11.00 -17.99
N GLU A 18 4.92 -11.84 -18.42
CA GLU A 18 4.87 -12.52 -19.74
C GLU A 18 3.61 -13.39 -19.88
N ILE A 19 3.33 -14.24 -18.88
CA ILE A 19 2.14 -15.11 -18.90
C ILE A 19 0.86 -14.27 -18.97
N VAL A 20 0.78 -13.21 -18.16
CA VAL A 20 -0.40 -12.33 -18.13
C VAL A 20 -0.58 -11.57 -19.44
N LYS A 21 0.51 -11.21 -20.12
CA LYS A 21 0.45 -10.62 -21.45
C LYS A 21 -0.16 -11.61 -22.47
N ASP A 22 0.27 -12.86 -22.45
CA ASP A 22 -0.28 -13.90 -23.34
C ASP A 22 -1.77 -14.14 -23.07
N LEU A 23 -2.18 -14.15 -21.79
CA LEU A 23 -3.59 -14.25 -21.40
C LEU A 23 -4.42 -13.05 -21.89
N HIS A 24 -3.87 -11.85 -21.87
CA HIS A 24 -4.53 -10.66 -22.41
C HIS A 24 -4.79 -10.80 -23.94
N GLU A 25 -3.79 -11.24 -24.68
CA GLU A 25 -3.94 -11.48 -26.11
C GLU A 25 -4.99 -12.56 -26.40
N LEU A 26 -5.03 -13.63 -25.60
CA LEU A 26 -6.06 -14.67 -25.71
C LEU A 26 -7.46 -14.14 -25.39
N ALA A 27 -7.61 -13.32 -24.34
CA ALA A 27 -8.88 -12.71 -23.97
C ALA A 27 -9.45 -11.83 -25.11
N ILE A 28 -8.59 -11.07 -25.78
CA ILE A 28 -8.97 -10.28 -26.96
C ILE A 28 -9.41 -11.21 -28.12
N ARG A 29 -8.66 -12.28 -28.40
CA ARG A 29 -8.99 -13.22 -29.49
C ARG A 29 -10.33 -13.93 -29.29
N ILE A 30 -10.72 -14.18 -28.05
CA ILE A 30 -12.05 -14.75 -27.73
C ILE A 30 -13.13 -13.66 -27.59
N ASP A 31 -12.80 -12.39 -27.85
CA ASP A 31 -13.72 -11.25 -27.81
C ASP A 31 -14.43 -11.11 -26.44
N SER A 32 -13.67 -11.28 -25.38
CA SER A 32 -14.14 -11.13 -24.00
C SER A 32 -13.56 -9.86 -23.39
N GLU A 33 -14.29 -8.75 -23.46
CA GLU A 33 -13.88 -7.47 -22.87
C GLU A 33 -13.70 -7.56 -21.35
N GLU A 34 -14.56 -8.33 -20.66
CA GLU A 34 -14.49 -8.52 -19.23
C GLU A 34 -13.16 -9.18 -18.82
N LEU A 35 -12.78 -10.28 -19.50
CA LEU A 35 -11.52 -10.97 -19.22
C LEU A 35 -10.31 -10.11 -19.61
N ALA A 36 -10.35 -9.40 -20.73
CA ALA A 36 -9.28 -8.49 -21.13
C ALA A 36 -9.06 -7.39 -20.10
N LYS A 37 -10.14 -6.82 -19.56
CA LYS A 37 -10.07 -5.83 -18.47
C LYS A 37 -9.48 -6.43 -17.19
N THR A 38 -9.95 -7.60 -16.76
CA THR A 38 -9.44 -8.31 -15.58
C THR A 38 -7.94 -8.58 -15.70
N VAL A 39 -7.48 -9.03 -16.87
CA VAL A 39 -6.05 -9.30 -17.13
C VAL A 39 -5.23 -8.02 -17.16
N SER A 40 -5.75 -6.92 -17.71
CA SER A 40 -5.08 -5.62 -17.66
C SER A 40 -4.92 -5.12 -16.21
N GLU A 41 -5.96 -5.25 -15.39
CA GLU A 41 -5.89 -4.92 -13.97
C GLU A 41 -4.88 -5.80 -13.21
N LEU A 42 -4.85 -7.11 -13.52
CA LEU A 42 -3.87 -8.03 -12.97
C LEU A 42 -2.44 -7.63 -13.31
N ARG A 43 -2.19 -7.26 -14.58
CA ARG A 43 -0.88 -6.81 -15.04
C ARG A 43 -0.40 -5.56 -14.30
N ASN A 44 -1.27 -4.60 -14.10
CA ASN A 44 -0.96 -3.41 -13.31
C ASN A 44 -0.56 -3.78 -11.88
N ARG A 45 -1.28 -4.71 -11.23
CA ARG A 45 -0.98 -5.17 -9.86
C ARG A 45 0.37 -5.87 -9.71
N ILE A 46 0.87 -6.56 -10.74
CA ILE A 46 2.18 -7.24 -10.71
C ILE A 46 3.32 -6.22 -10.53
N HIS A 47 3.18 -5.06 -11.16
CA HIS A 47 4.19 -3.99 -11.16
C HIS A 47 3.91 -2.88 -10.16
N GLU A 48 2.77 -2.93 -9.45
CA GLU A 48 2.47 -1.95 -8.42
C GLU A 48 3.47 -2.02 -7.26
N PRO A 49 4.03 -0.89 -6.85
CA PRO A 49 4.82 -0.80 -5.64
C PRO A 49 3.96 -1.12 -4.41
N PHE A 50 4.61 -1.53 -3.31
CA PHE A 50 3.90 -1.71 -2.04
C PHE A 50 3.36 -0.38 -1.54
N MET A 51 2.05 -0.29 -1.33
CA MET A 51 1.40 0.95 -0.91
C MET A 51 1.34 1.07 0.61
N PHE A 52 2.00 2.10 1.13
CA PHE A 52 1.98 2.47 2.55
C PHE A 52 1.08 3.69 2.74
N VAL A 53 0.02 3.53 3.51
CA VAL A 53 -0.90 4.63 3.85
C VAL A 53 -0.57 5.13 5.25
N ILE A 54 -0.16 6.39 5.36
CA ILE A 54 0.25 7.02 6.61
C ILE A 54 -0.89 7.88 7.12
N VAL A 55 -1.46 7.50 8.26
CA VAL A 55 -2.59 8.18 8.89
C VAL A 55 -2.24 8.67 10.29
N GLY A 56 -2.97 9.63 10.79
CA GLY A 56 -2.79 10.20 12.13
C GLY A 56 -3.20 11.65 12.20
N GLU A 57 -3.19 12.22 13.39
CA GLU A 57 -3.60 13.60 13.62
C GLU A 57 -2.70 14.65 12.98
N VAL A 58 -3.22 15.88 12.89
CA VAL A 58 -2.41 17.06 12.55
C VAL A 58 -1.30 17.19 13.59
N LYS A 59 -0.06 17.42 13.13
CA LYS A 59 1.16 17.54 13.96
C LYS A 59 1.64 16.26 14.66
N ALA A 60 1.02 15.10 14.42
CA ALA A 60 1.53 13.83 14.95
C ALA A 60 2.91 13.44 14.40
N GLY A 61 3.40 14.13 13.38
CA GLY A 61 4.73 13.90 12.80
C GLY A 61 4.73 12.95 11.61
N LYS A 62 3.61 12.78 10.88
CA LYS A 62 3.51 11.93 9.69
C LYS A 62 4.56 12.27 8.62
N SER A 63 4.62 13.53 8.20
CA SER A 63 5.58 13.98 7.19
C SER A 63 7.04 13.81 7.65
N SER A 64 7.32 14.08 8.92
CA SER A 64 8.63 13.82 9.52
C SER A 64 8.97 12.33 9.53
N PHE A 65 7.97 11.47 9.85
CA PHE A 65 8.12 10.02 9.79
C PHE A 65 8.46 9.54 8.38
N ILE A 66 7.74 10.02 7.36
CA ILE A 66 7.99 9.68 5.96
C ILE A 66 9.42 10.06 5.55
N ASN A 67 9.84 11.30 5.83
CA ASN A 67 11.18 11.77 5.50
C ASN A 67 12.28 10.94 6.19
N ALA A 68 12.07 10.59 7.46
CA ALA A 68 12.99 9.77 8.23
C ALA A 68 13.01 8.30 7.77
N LEU A 69 11.84 7.72 7.46
CA LEU A 69 11.74 6.34 6.97
C LEU A 69 12.50 6.14 5.65
N LEU A 70 12.35 7.08 4.72
CA LEU A 70 12.98 7.01 3.40
C LEU A 70 14.47 7.36 3.44
N ASP A 71 14.93 8.11 4.45
CA ASP A 71 16.33 8.46 4.70
C ASP A 71 17.11 8.89 3.44
N THR A 72 16.49 9.72 2.62
CA THR A 72 17.03 10.14 1.31
C THR A 72 17.96 11.35 1.40
N GLY A 73 18.09 11.93 2.58
CA GLY A 73 18.79 13.20 2.80
C GLY A 73 18.07 14.43 2.21
N LYS A 74 16.88 14.25 1.66
CA LYS A 74 16.02 15.32 1.12
C LYS A 74 14.67 15.35 1.84
N GLU A 75 14.10 16.54 1.96
CA GLU A 75 12.72 16.70 2.44
C GLU A 75 11.75 16.35 1.32
N ILE A 76 11.11 15.18 1.44
CA ILE A 76 10.15 14.67 0.46
C ILE A 76 8.79 15.28 0.68
N THR A 77 8.32 15.26 1.92
CA THR A 77 7.09 15.90 2.36
C THR A 77 7.42 17.10 3.22
N LYS A 78 6.76 18.23 2.96
CA LYS A 78 7.03 19.46 3.71
C LYS A 78 6.60 19.31 5.16
N VAL A 79 7.54 19.53 6.06
CA VAL A 79 7.31 19.64 7.49
C VAL A 79 7.12 21.12 7.82
N ALA A 80 5.90 21.55 8.14
CA ALA A 80 5.62 22.94 8.48
C ALA A 80 4.91 23.07 9.82
N PRO A 81 5.16 24.18 10.55
CA PRO A 81 4.47 24.46 11.81
C PRO A 81 2.96 24.72 11.64
N GLN A 82 2.54 25.11 10.44
CA GLN A 82 1.11 25.27 10.10
C GLN A 82 0.60 24.05 9.35
N PRO A 83 -0.70 23.68 9.49
CA PRO A 83 -1.30 22.59 8.74
C PRO A 83 -1.19 22.91 7.24
N MET A 84 -0.27 22.26 6.53
CA MET A 84 -0.06 22.51 5.10
C MET A 84 -0.59 21.38 4.22
N THR A 85 -1.01 20.26 4.81
CA THR A 85 -1.52 19.12 4.07
C THR A 85 -3.04 19.13 4.11
N ASP A 86 -3.65 19.97 3.26
CA ASP A 86 -5.11 19.95 3.04
C ASP A 86 -5.51 18.93 1.99
N THR A 87 -4.53 18.19 1.44
CA THR A 87 -4.75 17.25 0.34
C THR A 87 -3.97 15.95 0.61
N ILE A 88 -4.53 14.84 0.18
CA ILE A 88 -3.84 13.55 0.15
C ILE A 88 -2.67 13.66 -0.84
N GLN A 89 -1.49 13.23 -0.45
CA GLN A 89 -0.30 13.23 -1.30
C GLN A 89 0.14 11.78 -1.58
N GLN A 90 0.01 11.36 -2.81
CA GLN A 90 0.55 10.07 -3.27
C GLN A 90 1.96 10.28 -3.82
N ILE A 91 2.97 9.71 -3.14
CA ILE A 91 4.38 9.82 -3.46
C ILE A 91 4.80 8.55 -4.19
N LEU A 92 5.29 8.70 -5.40
CA LEU A 92 5.61 7.63 -6.32
C LEU A 92 6.99 7.85 -6.96
N TYR A 93 7.53 6.79 -7.56
CA TYR A 93 8.70 6.92 -8.41
C TYR A 93 8.37 7.69 -9.70
N GLY A 94 9.27 8.54 -10.12
CA GLY A 94 9.27 9.18 -11.43
C GLY A 94 10.72 9.51 -11.84
N GLU A 95 11.01 9.55 -13.12
CA GLU A 95 12.36 9.89 -13.63
C GLU A 95 12.73 11.34 -13.33
N THR A 96 11.72 12.21 -13.23
CA THR A 96 11.85 13.63 -12.90
C THR A 96 10.94 13.99 -11.73
N GLU A 97 11.30 15.06 -11.00
CA GLU A 97 10.41 15.57 -9.96
C GLU A 97 9.21 16.27 -10.60
N GLU A 98 8.01 15.74 -10.35
CA GLU A 98 6.77 16.33 -10.83
C GLU A 98 5.73 16.37 -9.70
N ARG A 99 4.88 17.39 -9.74
CA ARG A 99 3.76 17.57 -8.82
C ARG A 99 2.48 17.75 -9.60
N ILE A 100 1.67 16.69 -9.65
CA ILE A 100 0.46 16.62 -10.48
C ILE A 100 -0.77 16.74 -9.57
N LYS A 101 -1.61 17.74 -9.82
CA LYS A 101 -2.92 17.83 -9.15
C LYS A 101 -3.91 16.96 -9.89
N ILE A 102 -4.38 15.88 -9.25
CA ILE A 102 -5.37 14.96 -9.82
C ILE A 102 -6.78 15.51 -9.62
N ASN A 103 -7.10 15.95 -8.39
CA ASN A 103 -8.36 16.56 -8.04
C ASN A 103 -8.13 17.57 -6.88
N PRO A 104 -9.16 18.25 -6.35
CA PRO A 104 -8.99 19.17 -5.24
C PRO A 104 -8.37 18.53 -3.98
N TYR A 105 -8.54 17.22 -3.78
CA TYR A 105 -8.17 16.48 -2.57
C TYR A 105 -6.97 15.59 -2.74
N LEU A 106 -6.50 15.32 -3.99
CA LEU A 106 -5.42 14.38 -4.28
C LEU A 106 -4.35 15.03 -5.17
N ARG A 107 -3.09 14.90 -4.75
CA ARG A 107 -1.91 15.25 -5.53
C ARG A 107 -1.01 14.02 -5.68
N LYS A 108 -0.42 13.85 -6.85
CA LYS A 108 0.70 12.92 -7.07
C LYS A 108 2.00 13.70 -7.04
N ILE A 109 2.99 13.13 -6.36
CA ILE A 109 4.36 13.64 -6.29
C ILE A 109 5.24 12.53 -6.86
N LEU A 110 5.85 12.79 -8.01
CA LEU A 110 6.81 11.90 -8.63
C LEU A 110 8.21 12.34 -8.24
N LEU A 111 9.06 11.41 -7.80
CA LEU A 111 10.42 11.70 -7.35
C LEU A 111 11.40 10.66 -7.89
N PRO A 112 12.61 11.06 -8.34
CA PRO A 112 13.65 10.15 -8.81
C PRO A 112 14.43 9.54 -7.64
N ILE A 113 13.72 8.79 -6.79
CA ILE A 113 14.25 8.15 -5.59
C ILE A 113 14.02 6.64 -5.72
N ASP A 114 15.11 5.87 -5.76
CA ASP A 114 15.05 4.44 -6.11
C ASP A 114 14.14 3.61 -5.23
N ILE A 115 14.02 3.90 -3.93
CA ILE A 115 13.12 3.15 -3.05
C ILE A 115 11.66 3.26 -3.46
N LEU A 116 11.27 4.37 -4.11
CA LEU A 116 9.91 4.58 -4.59
C LEU A 116 9.55 3.71 -5.81
N LYS A 117 10.51 2.98 -6.39
CA LYS A 117 10.24 1.92 -7.37
C LYS A 117 9.54 0.72 -6.73
N GLU A 118 9.80 0.49 -5.44
CA GLU A 118 9.30 -0.66 -4.69
C GLU A 118 8.16 -0.28 -3.75
N ILE A 119 8.11 0.97 -3.26
CA ILE A 119 7.09 1.46 -2.35
C ILE A 119 6.44 2.74 -2.85
N ALA A 120 5.13 2.83 -2.68
CA ALA A 120 4.35 4.06 -2.85
C ALA A 120 3.89 4.54 -1.48
N ILE A 121 3.95 5.82 -1.21
CA ILE A 121 3.51 6.39 0.06
C ILE A 121 2.32 7.29 -0.16
N VAL A 122 1.29 7.11 0.66
CA VAL A 122 0.13 7.99 0.72
C VAL A 122 0.18 8.74 2.04
N ASP A 123 0.58 10.02 1.98
CA ASP A 123 0.52 10.94 3.13
C ASP A 123 -0.86 11.57 3.19
N THR A 124 -1.56 11.34 4.30
CA THR A 124 -2.93 11.82 4.48
C THR A 124 -2.96 13.11 5.29
N PRO A 125 -3.92 14.02 5.03
CA PRO A 125 -4.18 15.14 5.91
C PRO A 125 -4.51 14.64 7.32
N GLY A 126 -4.29 15.49 8.33
CA GLY A 126 -4.60 15.11 9.72
C GLY A 126 -6.10 14.88 9.93
N THR A 127 -6.44 13.98 10.83
CA THR A 127 -7.81 13.49 11.08
C THR A 127 -8.83 14.57 11.49
N ASN A 128 -8.38 15.76 11.84
CA ASN A 128 -9.27 16.91 12.16
C ASN A 128 -9.70 17.70 10.93
N THR A 129 -9.38 17.26 9.74
CA THR A 129 -9.77 17.89 8.48
C THR A 129 -10.94 17.12 7.83
N ILE A 130 -11.67 17.78 7.01
CA ILE A 130 -12.92 17.50 6.29
C ILE A 130 -13.31 16.00 6.14
N VAL A 131 -14.56 15.67 6.44
CA VAL A 131 -15.19 14.32 6.37
C VAL A 131 -14.99 13.65 5.00
N GLU A 132 -14.97 14.44 3.91
CA GLU A 132 -14.77 13.95 2.54
C GLU A 132 -13.40 13.29 2.32
N HIS A 133 -12.35 13.77 2.99
CA HIS A 133 -11.03 13.13 2.93
C HIS A 133 -11.01 11.77 3.62
N HIS A 134 -11.78 11.60 4.70
CA HIS A 134 -11.88 10.33 5.40
C HIS A 134 -12.48 9.26 4.49
N GLN A 135 -13.51 9.62 3.71
CA GLN A 135 -14.15 8.70 2.79
C GLN A 135 -13.17 8.23 1.69
N GLU A 136 -12.45 9.15 1.04
CA GLU A 136 -11.48 8.78 0.01
C GLU A 136 -10.35 7.91 0.56
N ILE A 137 -9.86 8.20 1.78
CA ILE A 137 -8.84 7.39 2.45
C ILE A 137 -9.35 5.98 2.74
N THR A 138 -10.55 5.86 3.32
CA THR A 138 -11.10 4.56 3.77
C THR A 138 -11.65 3.71 2.63
N GLU A 139 -12.18 4.31 1.58
CA GLU A 139 -12.78 3.60 0.45
C GLU A 139 -11.77 3.28 -0.67
N SER A 140 -10.77 4.14 -0.89
CA SER A 140 -9.84 3.99 -2.01
C SER A 140 -8.45 3.52 -1.58
N PHE A 141 -7.83 4.18 -0.60
CA PHE A 141 -6.42 3.90 -0.26
C PHE A 141 -6.24 2.78 0.74
N ILE A 142 -7.07 2.67 1.77
CA ILE A 142 -6.96 1.61 2.79
C ILE A 142 -7.17 0.21 2.20
N PRO A 143 -8.19 -0.06 1.37
CA PRO A 143 -8.32 -1.35 0.71
C PRO A 143 -7.14 -1.73 -0.18
N ALA A 144 -6.57 -0.74 -0.87
CA ALA A 144 -5.43 -0.92 -1.77
C ALA A 144 -4.08 -0.98 -1.05
N SER A 145 -4.01 -0.64 0.24
CA SER A 145 -2.76 -0.60 1.00
C SER A 145 -2.19 -1.99 1.28
N ASP A 146 -0.86 -2.09 1.28
CA ASP A 146 -0.13 -3.25 1.81
C ASP A 146 0.23 -3.05 3.28
N LEU A 147 0.37 -1.79 3.73
CA LEU A 147 0.66 -1.40 5.11
C LEU A 147 -0.08 -0.10 5.46
N ILE A 148 -0.66 -0.05 6.64
CA ILE A 148 -1.27 1.14 7.21
C ILE A 148 -0.45 1.53 8.43
N VAL A 149 0.09 2.75 8.45
CA VAL A 149 0.88 3.28 9.55
C VAL A 149 0.07 4.33 10.30
N PHE A 150 -0.36 3.99 11.51
CA PHE A 150 -1.01 4.93 12.42
C PHE A 150 0.04 5.69 13.24
N VAL A 151 0.20 6.97 12.96
CA VAL A 151 1.16 7.83 13.64
C VAL A 151 0.48 8.63 14.74
N PHE A 152 0.94 8.42 15.96
CA PHE A 152 0.54 9.17 17.14
C PHE A 152 1.69 10.03 17.66
N GLU A 153 1.37 11.12 18.32
CA GLU A 153 2.30 11.84 19.17
C GLU A 153 2.54 11.00 20.45
N ALA A 154 3.80 10.63 20.72
CA ALA A 154 4.14 9.72 21.83
C ALA A 154 3.64 10.24 23.19
N LYS A 155 3.60 11.57 23.37
CA LYS A 155 3.15 12.21 24.60
C LYS A 155 1.65 12.06 24.86
N ASN A 156 0.82 11.94 23.81
CA ASN A 156 -0.63 11.80 23.95
C ASN A 156 -1.24 10.95 22.84
N PRO A 157 -1.06 9.62 22.88
CA PRO A 157 -1.55 8.71 21.84
C PRO A 157 -3.05 8.38 21.97
N TYR A 158 -3.74 8.90 22.99
CA TYR A 158 -5.13 8.54 23.31
C TYR A 158 -6.16 9.53 22.78
N ARG A 159 -5.78 10.43 21.88
CA ARG A 159 -6.71 11.42 21.31
C ARG A 159 -7.84 10.72 20.57
N GLN A 160 -9.06 11.09 20.93
CA GLN A 160 -10.28 10.48 20.41
C GLN A 160 -10.38 10.55 18.89
N SER A 161 -9.98 11.67 18.29
CA SER A 161 -10.05 11.87 16.82
C SER A 161 -9.19 10.88 16.03
N ALA A 162 -8.02 10.48 16.55
CA ALA A 162 -7.17 9.50 15.89
C ALA A 162 -7.80 8.10 15.94
N TRP A 163 -8.36 7.71 17.08
CA TRP A 163 -9.02 6.43 17.24
C TRP A 163 -10.40 6.37 16.55
N GLN A 164 -11.09 7.50 16.37
CA GLN A 164 -12.28 7.55 15.53
C GLN A 164 -11.97 7.16 14.08
N LEU A 165 -10.85 7.64 13.51
CA LEU A 165 -10.45 7.19 12.18
C LEU A 165 -10.22 5.68 12.12
N PHE A 166 -9.61 5.10 13.18
CA PHE A 166 -9.44 3.65 13.27
C PHE A 166 -10.78 2.90 13.23
N ASP A 167 -11.81 3.43 13.86
CA ASP A 167 -13.13 2.81 13.90
C ASP A 167 -13.80 2.76 12.51
N TYR A 168 -13.46 3.66 11.59
CA TYR A 168 -13.90 3.63 10.19
C TYR A 168 -13.19 2.57 9.35
N ILE A 169 -12.06 2.02 9.81
CA ILE A 169 -11.34 0.97 9.08
C ILE A 169 -12.02 -0.37 9.32
N HIS A 170 -12.47 -1.00 8.22
CA HIS A 170 -13.08 -2.31 8.28
C HIS A 170 -12.13 -3.36 8.90
N SER A 171 -12.67 -4.32 9.62
CA SER A 171 -11.90 -5.35 10.35
C SER A 171 -10.89 -6.09 9.48
N ASP A 172 -11.23 -6.36 8.21
CA ASP A 172 -10.36 -7.09 7.28
C ASP A 172 -9.02 -6.39 7.01
N TRP A 173 -8.98 -5.07 7.13
CA TRP A 173 -7.78 -4.25 6.89
C TRP A 173 -6.96 -4.00 8.15
N ARG A 174 -7.53 -4.24 9.35
CA ARG A 174 -6.86 -3.96 10.63
C ARG A 174 -5.59 -4.78 10.84
N LYS A 175 -5.50 -5.98 10.26
CA LYS A 175 -4.29 -6.81 10.27
C LYS A 175 -3.07 -6.21 9.55
N LYS A 176 -3.29 -5.16 8.75
CA LYS A 176 -2.22 -4.43 8.04
C LYS A 176 -1.75 -3.19 8.80
N ILE A 177 -2.26 -2.96 10.01
CA ILE A 177 -1.97 -1.74 10.78
C ILE A 177 -0.76 -1.97 11.66
N ILE A 178 0.17 -1.00 11.62
CA ILE A 178 1.17 -0.79 12.65
C ILE A 178 0.96 0.56 13.30
N PHE A 179 1.29 0.66 14.58
CA PHE A 179 1.21 1.89 15.35
C PHE A 179 2.59 2.47 15.57
N VAL A 180 2.72 3.78 15.39
CA VAL A 180 3.99 4.50 15.55
C VAL A 180 3.79 5.65 16.52
N LEU A 181 4.47 5.59 17.66
CA LEU A 181 4.59 6.68 18.62
C LEU A 181 5.77 7.56 18.20
N GLN A 182 5.47 8.67 17.53
CA GLN A 182 6.45 9.62 17.02
C GLN A 182 6.81 10.65 18.10
N GLN A 183 8.01 11.26 18.00
CA GLN A 183 8.53 12.26 18.95
C GLN A 183 8.89 11.67 20.32
N LYS A 184 9.37 10.43 20.35
CA LYS A 184 9.80 9.78 21.62
C LYS A 184 10.90 10.54 22.33
N ASP A 185 11.70 11.34 21.62
CA ASP A 185 12.74 12.20 22.16
C ASP A 185 12.23 13.30 23.10
N LEU A 186 10.92 13.51 23.16
CA LEU A 186 10.25 14.47 24.06
C LEU A 186 9.70 13.81 25.33
N MET A 187 10.01 12.53 25.57
CA MET A 187 9.48 11.77 26.71
C MET A 187 10.60 11.11 27.51
N GLU A 188 10.34 10.95 28.79
CA GLU A 188 11.13 10.09 29.67
C GLU A 188 10.86 8.62 29.33
N ALA A 189 11.83 7.74 29.57
CA ALA A 189 11.77 6.34 29.16
C ALA A 189 10.58 5.58 29.80
N ASP A 190 10.31 5.84 31.09
CA ASP A 190 9.23 5.17 31.82
C ASP A 190 7.85 5.58 31.28
N ASP A 191 7.64 6.88 31.03
CA ASP A 191 6.40 7.39 30.47
C ASP A 191 6.17 6.87 29.03
N LEU A 192 7.25 6.77 28.26
CA LEU A 192 7.20 6.20 26.91
C LEU A 192 6.77 4.73 26.93
N GLN A 193 7.28 3.93 27.88
CA GLN A 193 6.88 2.52 28.03
C GLN A 193 5.41 2.41 28.42
N VAL A 194 4.92 3.26 29.31
CA VAL A 194 3.50 3.30 29.71
C VAL A 194 2.62 3.59 28.48
N ASN A 195 2.97 4.60 27.70
CA ASN A 195 2.19 4.95 26.50
C ASN A 195 2.29 3.89 25.40
N HIS A 196 3.46 3.29 25.22
CA HIS A 196 3.65 2.17 24.29
C HIS A 196 2.73 0.99 24.66
N LYS A 197 2.78 0.56 25.92
CA LYS A 197 1.92 -0.51 26.41
C LYS A 197 0.43 -0.15 26.29
N GLY A 198 0.08 1.08 26.66
CA GLY A 198 -1.32 1.52 26.58
C GLY A 198 -1.88 1.54 25.17
N VAL A 199 -1.09 1.93 24.14
CA VAL A 199 -1.50 1.82 22.75
C VAL A 199 -1.67 0.35 22.33
N TYR A 200 -0.76 -0.52 22.74
CA TYR A 200 -0.87 -1.95 22.51
C TYR A 200 -2.17 -2.52 23.10
N ASP A 201 -2.40 -2.28 24.40
CA ASP A 201 -3.58 -2.79 25.11
C ASP A 201 -4.89 -2.26 24.48
N TYR A 202 -4.92 -0.97 24.10
CA TYR A 202 -6.09 -0.37 23.46
C TYR A 202 -6.34 -0.91 22.05
N ALA A 203 -5.29 -1.22 21.28
CA ALA A 203 -5.41 -1.85 19.98
C ALA A 203 -5.95 -3.29 20.09
N VAL A 204 -5.57 -4.03 21.16
CA VAL A 204 -6.15 -5.35 21.47
C VAL A 204 -7.65 -5.21 21.78
N GLU A 205 -8.06 -4.23 22.60
CA GLU A 205 -9.47 -3.96 22.87
C GLU A 205 -10.27 -3.63 21.60
N LYS A 206 -9.62 -3.00 20.63
CA LYS A 206 -10.19 -2.69 19.30
C LYS A 206 -10.20 -3.87 18.34
N GLY A 207 -9.75 -5.06 18.76
CA GLY A 207 -9.84 -6.31 18.01
C GLY A 207 -8.63 -6.63 17.14
N ILE A 208 -7.45 -6.09 17.43
CA ILE A 208 -6.18 -6.53 16.83
C ILE A 208 -5.54 -7.54 17.77
N GLU A 209 -5.34 -8.80 17.32
CA GLU A 209 -4.83 -9.88 18.17
C GLU A 209 -3.39 -9.63 18.63
N GLU A 210 -2.50 -9.22 17.71
CA GLU A 210 -1.08 -8.95 17.96
C GLU A 210 -0.67 -7.58 17.40
N PRO A 211 -1.00 -6.47 18.10
CA PRO A 211 -0.66 -5.15 17.60
C PRO A 211 0.85 -4.94 17.55
N THR A 212 1.34 -4.39 16.44
CA THR A 212 2.73 -3.98 16.32
C THR A 212 2.84 -2.48 16.62
N VAL A 213 3.61 -2.12 17.65
CA VAL A 213 3.79 -0.74 18.10
C VAL A 213 5.27 -0.39 18.05
N PHE A 214 5.62 0.74 17.45
CA PHE A 214 6.98 1.29 17.44
C PHE A 214 7.03 2.64 18.09
N SER A 215 8.14 2.93 18.81
CA SER A 215 8.42 4.25 19.36
C SER A 215 9.62 4.85 18.61
N VAL A 216 9.42 5.98 17.93
CA VAL A 216 10.43 6.56 17.04
C VAL A 216 10.62 8.06 17.26
N SER A 217 11.76 8.58 16.84
CA SER A 217 12.05 10.01 16.72
C SER A 217 12.64 10.32 15.36
N ALA A 218 11.87 10.97 14.49
CA ALA A 218 12.36 11.47 13.21
C ALA A 218 13.45 12.52 13.38
N LYS A 219 13.42 13.31 14.45
CA LYS A 219 14.43 14.29 14.77
C LYS A 219 15.79 13.64 15.07
N GLN A 220 15.82 12.58 15.90
CA GLN A 220 17.03 11.82 16.19
C GLN A 220 17.56 11.13 14.92
N GLU A 221 16.67 10.53 14.11
CA GLU A 221 17.05 9.88 12.86
C GLU A 221 17.75 10.86 11.91
N GLN A 222 17.14 12.03 11.68
CA GLN A 222 17.70 13.07 10.81
C GLN A 222 18.98 13.71 11.37
N ALA A 223 19.14 13.73 12.71
CA ALA A 223 20.35 14.18 13.38
C ALA A 223 21.49 13.14 13.36
N GLY A 224 21.28 11.96 12.74
CA GLY A 224 22.28 10.89 12.66
C GLY A 224 22.34 9.98 13.89
N GLN A 225 21.47 10.16 14.87
CA GLN A 225 21.33 9.32 16.09
C GLN A 225 20.50 8.07 15.76
N LYS A 226 20.93 7.31 14.75
CA LYS A 226 20.13 6.20 14.18
C LYS A 226 19.90 5.06 15.15
N ALA A 227 20.86 4.77 16.03
CA ALA A 227 20.71 3.70 17.03
C ALA A 227 19.60 4.02 18.07
N GLU A 228 19.36 5.30 18.33
CA GLU A 228 18.42 5.77 19.35
C GLU A 228 17.06 6.12 18.74
N SER A 229 16.99 6.33 17.43
CA SER A 229 15.79 6.84 16.73
C SER A 229 14.62 5.86 16.71
N GLY A 230 14.87 4.53 16.73
CA GLY A 230 13.88 3.46 16.58
C GLY A 230 13.49 3.15 15.13
N PHE A 231 14.02 3.85 14.14
CA PHE A 231 13.71 3.59 12.73
C PHE A 231 14.35 2.31 12.18
N ALA A 232 15.41 1.82 12.81
CA ALA A 232 16.01 0.53 12.45
C ALA A 232 15.00 -0.61 12.56
N ASP A 233 14.26 -0.65 13.69
CA ASP A 233 13.24 -1.68 13.95
C ASP A 233 12.06 -1.57 12.97
N VAL A 234 11.62 -0.36 12.66
CA VAL A 234 10.57 -0.13 11.65
C VAL A 234 11.01 -0.62 10.28
N ARG A 235 12.23 -0.29 9.85
CA ARG A 235 12.77 -0.74 8.55
C ARG A 235 12.96 -2.25 8.51
N GLN A 236 13.42 -2.86 9.61
CA GLN A 236 13.53 -4.30 9.71
C GLN A 236 12.17 -4.97 9.57
N TYR A 237 11.16 -4.50 10.29
CA TYR A 237 9.79 -5.01 10.19
C TYR A 237 9.24 -4.92 8.76
N ILE A 238 9.41 -3.77 8.12
CA ILE A 238 8.95 -3.55 6.73
C ILE A 238 9.67 -4.54 5.80
N ASN A 239 10.98 -4.71 5.96
CA ASN A 239 11.74 -5.65 5.14
C ASN A 239 11.29 -7.10 5.37
N GLU A 240 11.10 -7.53 6.60
CA GLU A 240 10.74 -8.91 6.91
C GLU A 240 9.30 -9.26 6.52
N HIS A 241 8.35 -8.34 6.69
CA HIS A 241 6.92 -8.64 6.57
C HIS A 241 6.29 -8.10 5.28
N ILE A 242 6.85 -7.03 4.70
CA ILE A 242 6.23 -6.34 3.56
C ILE A 242 7.07 -6.50 2.29
N THR A 243 8.29 -5.99 2.27
CA THR A 243 9.06 -5.87 1.02
C THR A 243 9.97 -7.06 0.71
N GLY A 244 10.53 -7.71 1.70
CA GLY A 244 11.52 -8.79 1.53
C GLY A 244 11.11 -10.17 2.01
N GLY A 245 10.00 -10.28 2.75
CA GLY A 245 9.58 -11.52 3.38
C GLY A 245 8.61 -12.36 2.55
N LYS A 246 7.63 -12.96 3.23
CA LYS A 246 6.58 -13.79 2.60
C LYS A 246 5.54 -12.97 1.85
N ALA A 247 5.34 -11.68 2.18
CA ALA A 247 4.28 -10.86 1.62
C ALA A 247 4.41 -10.63 0.10
N PRO A 248 5.59 -10.29 -0.46
CA PRO A 248 5.77 -10.23 -1.91
C PRO A 248 5.46 -11.55 -2.62
N ILE A 249 5.84 -12.65 -1.99
CA ILE A 249 5.58 -13.99 -2.50
C ILE A 249 4.08 -14.29 -2.48
N LEU A 250 3.38 -13.96 -1.39
CA LEU A 250 1.92 -14.11 -1.29
C LEU A 250 1.19 -13.23 -2.30
N LYS A 251 1.62 -11.98 -2.49
CA LYS A 251 1.06 -11.09 -3.52
C LYS A 251 1.25 -11.69 -4.92
N LEU A 252 2.39 -12.28 -5.20
CA LEU A 252 2.67 -12.98 -6.45
C LEU A 252 1.82 -14.24 -6.62
N TYR A 253 1.66 -15.06 -5.56
CA TYR A 253 0.77 -16.23 -5.58
C TYR A 253 -0.69 -15.83 -5.86
N ASN A 254 -1.21 -14.80 -5.21
CA ASN A 254 -2.56 -14.30 -5.47
C ASN A 254 -2.74 -13.85 -6.92
N ASN A 255 -1.71 -13.25 -7.52
CA ASN A 255 -1.73 -12.88 -8.93
C ASN A 255 -1.70 -14.10 -9.84
N ILE A 256 -0.93 -15.13 -9.50
CA ILE A 256 -0.89 -16.41 -10.22
C ILE A 256 -2.25 -17.13 -10.15
N ASP A 257 -2.87 -17.18 -8.98
CA ASP A 257 -4.20 -17.78 -8.81
C ASP A 257 -5.24 -17.04 -9.65
N THR A 258 -5.19 -15.71 -9.66
CA THR A 258 -6.07 -14.90 -10.52
C THR A 258 -5.82 -15.18 -12.00
N ALA A 259 -4.55 -15.28 -12.43
CA ALA A 259 -4.19 -15.62 -13.81
C ALA A 259 -4.69 -17.05 -14.18
N SER A 260 -4.57 -18.01 -13.26
CA SER A 260 -5.10 -19.37 -13.45
C SER A 260 -6.61 -19.38 -13.65
N ASN A 261 -7.35 -18.68 -12.80
CA ASN A 261 -8.80 -18.56 -12.91
C ASN A 261 -9.23 -17.91 -14.24
N VAL A 262 -8.50 -16.90 -14.71
CA VAL A 262 -8.73 -16.28 -16.02
C VAL A 262 -8.46 -17.27 -17.15
N ASN A 263 -7.36 -18.02 -17.08
CA ASN A 263 -7.03 -19.05 -18.06
C ASN A 263 -8.14 -20.12 -18.18
N ASP A 264 -8.67 -20.59 -17.05
CA ASP A 264 -9.76 -21.56 -17.04
C ASP A 264 -11.04 -21.00 -17.67
N ARG A 265 -11.41 -19.75 -17.36
CA ARG A 265 -12.54 -19.06 -18.00
C ARG A 265 -12.35 -18.84 -19.52
N ILE A 266 -11.12 -18.57 -19.95
CA ILE A 266 -10.78 -18.52 -21.39
C ILE A 266 -10.99 -19.90 -22.01
N GLY A 267 -10.52 -20.96 -21.37
CA GLY A 267 -10.70 -22.35 -21.80
C GLY A 267 -12.19 -22.72 -21.98
N GLU A 268 -13.03 -22.39 -21.03
CA GLU A 268 -14.49 -22.56 -21.10
C GLU A 268 -15.11 -21.79 -22.29
N GLY A 269 -14.71 -20.51 -22.46
CA GLY A 269 -15.17 -19.67 -23.58
C GLY A 269 -14.77 -20.23 -24.93
N VAL A 270 -13.56 -20.76 -25.08
CA VAL A 270 -13.09 -21.43 -26.28
C VAL A 270 -13.88 -22.71 -26.56
N GLN A 271 -14.16 -23.51 -25.51
CA GLN A 271 -14.93 -24.73 -25.68
C GLN A 271 -16.37 -24.45 -26.10
N THR A 272 -17.03 -23.47 -25.50
CA THR A 272 -18.38 -23.05 -25.90
C THR A 272 -18.44 -22.61 -27.35
N ARG A 273 -17.49 -21.82 -27.82
CA ARG A 273 -17.41 -21.41 -29.26
C ARG A 273 -17.16 -22.59 -30.20
N ARG A 274 -16.34 -23.54 -29.78
CA ARG A 274 -16.13 -24.78 -30.55
C ARG A 274 -17.41 -25.58 -30.74
N GLU A 275 -18.22 -25.67 -29.70
CA GLU A 275 -19.52 -26.37 -29.71
C GLU A 275 -20.52 -25.63 -30.62
N GLN A 276 -20.60 -24.31 -30.49
CA GLN A 276 -21.42 -23.48 -31.36
C GLN A 276 -21.01 -23.63 -32.82
N TYR A 277 -19.72 -23.56 -33.13
CA TYR A 277 -19.20 -23.74 -34.48
C TYR A 277 -19.55 -25.12 -35.05
N LYS A 278 -19.46 -26.18 -34.24
CA LYS A 278 -19.88 -27.55 -34.69
C LYS A 278 -21.37 -27.62 -34.95
N ALA A 279 -22.20 -27.03 -34.11
CA ALA A 279 -23.64 -26.96 -34.29
C ALA A 279 -24.03 -26.17 -35.53
N ASP A 280 -23.43 -24.99 -35.75
CA ASP A 280 -23.66 -24.19 -36.95
C ASP A 280 -23.23 -24.91 -38.24
N LYS A 281 -22.10 -25.64 -38.18
CA LYS A 281 -21.62 -26.43 -39.31
C LYS A 281 -22.57 -27.59 -39.61
N ALA A 282 -23.09 -28.29 -38.62
CA ALA A 282 -24.07 -29.35 -38.81
C ALA A 282 -25.38 -28.80 -39.40
N PHE A 283 -25.91 -27.72 -38.82
CA PHE A 283 -27.10 -27.05 -39.33
C PHE A 283 -26.97 -26.60 -40.82
N ARG A 284 -25.81 -26.05 -41.18
CA ARG A 284 -25.57 -25.67 -42.60
C ARG A 284 -25.44 -26.86 -43.53
N ALA A 285 -25.08 -28.05 -43.04
CA ALA A 285 -25.06 -29.26 -43.85
C ALA A 285 -26.49 -29.77 -44.10
N ASP A 286 -27.32 -29.78 -43.04
CA ASP A 286 -28.73 -30.20 -43.12
C ASP A 286 -29.61 -29.28 -44.00
N VAL A 287 -29.29 -27.98 -44.07
CA VAL A 287 -30.03 -27.02 -44.95
C VAL A 287 -29.61 -27.11 -46.42
N LYS A 288 -28.54 -27.82 -46.74
CA LYS A 288 -28.05 -27.99 -48.15
C LYS A 288 -28.55 -29.31 -48.78
N GLU A 289 -29.15 -30.22 -48.02
CA GLU A 289 -29.90 -31.36 -48.49
C GLU A 289 -31.37 -30.95 -48.71
#